data_83ac394486d29dff6b9733e797dbb5e6
#
_entry.id   83ac394486d29dff6b9733e797dbb5e6
#
_cell.length_a   1.000
_cell.length_b   1.000
_cell.length_c   1.000
_cell.angle_alpha   90.00
_cell.angle_beta   90.00
_cell.angle_gamma   90.00
#
_symmetry.space_group_name_H-M   'P 1'
#
loop_
_entity.id
_entity.type
_entity.pdbx_description
1 polymer ?
#
loop_
_entity_poly.entity_id
_entity_poly.type
_entity_poly.pdbx_seq_one_letter_code
_entity_poly.pdbx_strand_id
1 'polypeptide(L)'
;MKYDFTSIMNRHGKDAIAVDSVGQMNGFAPEAPKPGFDVIPMWVADMNFPTVPTIQQAIIERAQHPAFGYFSATDEYYDSIIRWHQTRNGVTGLTKECIGYENGVLGGVISALTSFAAPGDAVLLHSPTYIGFTASVENNGYKIVHSPLVKDENGVWRMDFEDMDAKIKANHIHVAIFCSPHNPCGRVWERWELEKAMEVYRANDCLVISDEIWSDIILNGHKHIPTQSVSEDARSRTVALYAPSKTFNLAGLVGSYHIIYNPYLRDRVRAKSSKPHYNDMNVLSMHALIGAYKPEGYEWVEELRETISGNVNFACDYITQHFEGVSVSKPEGTYMHFLDCTDWCKAHGKTIAEVEKAGWNVGVAWQDGRMFHGPCAIRMNLALPLTRVQEAFERLDKYVFNGEWV
;
A
#
# COMPACT_ATOMS: atom_id res chain seq x y z
N MET A 1 18.29 -6.31 17.51
CA MET A 1 17.66 -6.76 16.24
C MET A 1 18.57 -7.78 15.57
N LYS A 2 18.00 -8.80 14.99
CA LYS A 2 18.72 -9.83 14.22
C LYS A 2 19.02 -9.36 12.79
N TYR A 3 18.18 -8.46 12.27
CA TYR A 3 18.26 -7.95 10.91
C TYR A 3 18.74 -6.49 10.87
N ASP A 4 19.27 -6.07 9.72
CA ASP A 4 19.81 -4.73 9.56
C ASP A 4 18.74 -3.74 9.06
N PHE A 5 18.29 -2.88 9.97
CA PHE A 5 17.40 -1.76 9.69
C PHE A 5 18.09 -0.40 9.96
N THR A 6 19.40 -0.40 10.13
CA THR A 6 20.16 0.80 10.52
C THR A 6 21.14 1.28 9.47
N SER A 7 21.63 0.39 8.61
CA SER A 7 22.59 0.73 7.56
C SER A 7 21.91 1.46 6.39
N ILE A 8 22.56 2.50 5.89
CA ILE A 8 22.11 3.21 4.69
C ILE A 8 22.56 2.41 3.45
N MET A 9 21.58 1.78 2.80
CA MET A 9 21.82 0.98 1.61
C MET A 9 21.97 1.89 0.38
N ASN A 10 23.07 1.76 -0.35
CA ASN A 10 23.22 2.42 -1.64
C ASN A 10 22.36 1.70 -2.71
N ARG A 11 21.37 2.40 -3.24
CA ARG A 11 20.47 1.91 -4.28
C ARG A 11 20.73 2.52 -5.66
N HIS A 12 21.66 3.46 -5.80
CA HIS A 12 22.00 4.06 -7.09
C HIS A 12 22.61 3.04 -8.05
N GLY A 13 22.11 3.05 -9.30
CA GLY A 13 22.54 2.09 -10.32
C GLY A 13 22.13 0.64 -10.02
N LYS A 14 21.07 0.45 -9.23
CA LYS A 14 20.49 -0.86 -8.88
C LYS A 14 19.02 -0.96 -9.28
N ASP A 15 18.66 -0.32 -10.38
CA ASP A 15 17.31 -0.30 -10.96
C ASP A 15 16.24 0.28 -10.00
N ALA A 16 16.65 1.16 -9.10
CA ALA A 16 15.79 1.70 -8.05
C ALA A 16 15.17 3.04 -8.47
N ILE A 17 13.91 3.01 -8.92
CA ILE A 17 13.14 4.22 -9.27
C ILE A 17 13.23 5.29 -8.17
N ALA A 18 13.20 4.89 -6.91
CA ALA A 18 13.20 5.80 -5.77
C ALA A 18 14.39 6.77 -5.74
N VAL A 19 15.53 6.40 -6.33
CA VAL A 19 16.76 7.21 -6.39
C VAL A 19 17.20 7.53 -7.81
N ASP A 20 17.11 6.57 -8.75
CA ASP A 20 17.65 6.72 -10.10
C ASP A 20 16.76 7.60 -11.01
N SER A 21 15.46 7.75 -10.68
CA SER A 21 14.54 8.60 -11.43
C SER A 21 14.46 10.05 -10.92
N VAL A 22 15.04 10.36 -9.76
CA VAL A 22 15.05 11.74 -9.22
C VAL A 22 15.86 12.64 -10.12
N GLY A 23 15.27 13.79 -10.49
CA GLY A 23 15.87 14.72 -11.43
C GLY A 23 15.74 14.33 -12.90
N GLN A 24 15.18 13.17 -13.22
CA GLN A 24 14.81 12.82 -14.59
C GLN A 24 13.41 13.38 -14.85
N MET A 25 13.25 14.12 -15.95
CA MET A 25 11.97 14.79 -16.31
C MET A 25 10.88 13.80 -16.76
N ASN A 26 10.60 12.81 -15.94
CA ASN A 26 9.59 11.77 -16.20
C ASN A 26 8.23 12.10 -15.58
N GLY A 27 7.89 13.37 -15.37
CA GLY A 27 6.57 13.86 -14.97
C GLY A 27 6.02 13.43 -13.62
N PHE A 28 6.58 12.39 -13.01
CA PHE A 28 6.12 11.77 -11.78
C PHE A 28 7.18 11.76 -10.68
N ALA A 29 8.46 11.76 -11.07
CA ALA A 29 9.56 11.73 -10.12
C ALA A 29 9.88 13.14 -9.58
N PRO A 30 10.36 13.24 -8.32
CA PRO A 30 10.84 14.48 -7.75
C PRO A 30 11.95 15.13 -8.60
N GLU A 31 12.02 16.47 -8.59
CA GLU A 31 13.13 17.19 -9.19
C GLU A 31 14.44 16.92 -8.46
N ALA A 32 15.57 17.15 -9.12
CA ALA A 32 16.87 17.03 -8.48
C ALA A 32 17.04 18.05 -7.35
N PRO A 33 17.70 17.68 -6.25
CA PRO A 33 17.99 18.62 -5.17
C PRO A 33 19.00 19.68 -5.63
N LYS A 34 19.05 20.79 -4.89
CA LYS A 34 20.09 21.81 -5.08
C LYS A 34 21.48 21.28 -4.67
N PRO A 35 22.56 21.86 -5.22
CA PRO A 35 23.92 21.47 -4.86
C PRO A 35 24.14 21.52 -3.32
N GLY A 36 24.76 20.49 -2.79
CA GLY A 36 25.01 20.35 -1.34
C GLY A 36 24.02 19.45 -0.60
N PHE A 37 22.96 19.00 -1.27
CA PHE A 37 22.01 18.03 -0.69
C PHE A 37 22.01 16.73 -1.51
N ASP A 38 22.10 15.62 -0.81
CA ASP A 38 21.86 14.29 -1.38
C ASP A 38 20.38 13.90 -1.28
N VAL A 39 19.95 12.91 -2.06
CA VAL A 39 18.56 12.45 -2.09
C VAL A 39 18.26 11.57 -0.89
N ILE A 40 17.19 11.90 -0.17
CA ILE A 40 16.52 11.03 0.82
C ILE A 40 15.22 10.53 0.17
N PRO A 41 15.15 9.26 -0.26
CA PRO A 41 14.03 8.77 -1.06
C PRO A 41 12.80 8.45 -0.19
N MET A 42 11.82 9.34 -0.19
CA MET A 42 10.60 9.23 0.63
C MET A 42 9.31 9.30 -0.20
N TRP A 43 9.34 9.05 -1.51
CA TRP A 43 8.19 9.18 -2.41
C TRP A 43 7.60 7.85 -2.87
N VAL A 44 8.43 6.90 -3.29
CA VAL A 44 7.98 5.58 -3.72
C VAL A 44 7.60 4.73 -2.52
N ALA A 45 6.54 3.95 -2.64
CA ALA A 45 6.13 3.00 -1.59
C ALA A 45 6.94 1.70 -1.69
N ASP A 46 8.26 1.80 -1.55
CA ASP A 46 9.23 0.70 -1.39
C ASP A 46 10.13 0.98 -0.18
N MET A 47 10.97 0.02 0.22
CA MET A 47 11.79 0.16 1.42
C MET A 47 13.27 0.37 1.09
N ASN A 48 13.95 1.07 1.99
CA ASN A 48 15.40 1.28 1.96
C ASN A 48 16.13 0.38 2.98
N PHE A 49 15.61 -0.83 3.16
CA PHE A 49 16.18 -1.88 4.01
C PHE A 49 16.50 -3.13 3.17
N PRO A 50 17.54 -3.90 3.51
CA PRO A 50 17.72 -5.24 2.97
C PRO A 50 16.52 -6.12 3.32
N THR A 51 16.01 -6.88 2.36
CA THR A 51 14.96 -7.85 2.64
C THR A 51 15.52 -9.08 3.36
N VAL A 52 14.63 -9.97 3.85
CA VAL A 52 15.06 -11.18 4.55
C VAL A 52 15.92 -12.09 3.64
N PRO A 53 17.07 -12.60 4.10
CA PRO A 53 18.03 -13.34 3.28
C PRO A 53 17.46 -14.61 2.62
N THR A 54 16.44 -15.23 3.22
CA THR A 54 15.79 -16.43 2.68
C THR A 54 15.16 -16.23 1.31
N ILE A 55 14.79 -14.99 0.97
CA ILE A 55 14.27 -14.64 -0.36
C ILE A 55 15.37 -14.75 -1.41
N GLN A 56 16.50 -14.08 -1.18
CA GLN A 56 17.65 -14.14 -2.10
C GLN A 56 18.12 -15.58 -2.28
N GLN A 57 18.21 -16.33 -1.18
CA GLN A 57 18.63 -17.72 -1.22
C GLN A 57 17.70 -18.57 -2.09
N ALA A 58 16.39 -18.46 -1.90
CA ALA A 58 15.40 -19.21 -2.71
C ALA A 58 15.48 -18.87 -4.20
N ILE A 59 15.70 -17.58 -4.55
CA ILE A 59 15.88 -17.15 -5.93
C ILE A 59 17.17 -17.73 -6.52
N ILE A 60 18.30 -17.64 -5.78
CA ILE A 60 19.60 -18.14 -6.23
C ILE A 60 19.56 -19.65 -6.44
N GLU A 61 19.03 -20.42 -5.49
CA GLU A 61 18.87 -21.86 -5.59
C GLU A 61 18.07 -22.25 -6.84
N ARG A 62 16.95 -21.57 -7.10
CA ARG A 62 16.17 -21.81 -8.32
C ARG A 62 16.93 -21.42 -9.58
N ALA A 63 17.65 -20.30 -9.58
CA ALA A 63 18.39 -19.80 -10.73
C ALA A 63 19.62 -20.64 -11.07
N GLN A 64 20.18 -21.40 -10.13
CA GLN A 64 21.27 -22.34 -10.37
C GLN A 64 20.85 -23.50 -11.30
N HIS A 65 19.56 -23.84 -11.37
CA HIS A 65 19.06 -24.74 -12.38
C HIS A 65 18.90 -24.01 -13.72
N PRO A 66 19.63 -24.44 -14.80
CA PRO A 66 19.77 -23.63 -16.02
C PRO A 66 18.57 -23.66 -16.97
N ALA A 67 17.45 -24.29 -16.59
CA ALA A 67 16.24 -24.35 -17.40
C ALA A 67 15.09 -23.59 -16.77
N PHE A 68 14.47 -22.67 -17.54
CA PHE A 68 13.36 -21.83 -17.14
C PHE A 68 12.15 -22.09 -18.04
N GLY A 69 11.83 -23.36 -18.26
CA GLY A 69 10.69 -23.78 -19.08
C GLY A 69 9.36 -23.61 -18.36
N TYR A 70 8.28 -24.09 -18.97
CA TYR A 70 6.95 -24.06 -18.37
C TYR A 70 6.94 -24.76 -17.01
N PHE A 71 6.18 -24.22 -16.07
CA PHE A 71 6.04 -24.75 -14.71
C PHE A 71 4.60 -24.59 -14.21
N SER A 72 4.31 -25.26 -13.12
CA SER A 72 3.08 -25.08 -12.37
C SER A 72 3.41 -24.65 -10.94
N ALA A 73 2.54 -23.87 -10.33
CA ALA A 73 2.66 -23.54 -8.92
C ALA A 73 2.68 -24.82 -8.07
N THR A 74 3.64 -24.90 -7.16
CA THR A 74 3.85 -26.07 -6.30
C THR A 74 2.91 -26.07 -5.09
N ASP A 75 2.70 -27.22 -4.48
CA ASP A 75 1.95 -27.29 -3.22
C ASP A 75 2.63 -26.46 -2.13
N GLU A 76 3.97 -26.38 -2.10
CA GLU A 76 4.72 -25.54 -1.18
C GLU A 76 4.38 -24.05 -1.31
N TYR A 77 4.13 -23.57 -2.51
CA TYR A 77 3.67 -22.18 -2.75
C TYR A 77 2.34 -21.93 -2.05
N TYR A 78 1.35 -22.79 -2.27
CA TYR A 78 0.03 -22.66 -1.65
C TYR A 78 0.09 -22.86 -0.13
N ASP A 79 0.82 -23.84 0.34
CA ASP A 79 1.00 -24.13 1.77
C ASP A 79 1.69 -22.97 2.49
N SER A 80 2.64 -22.30 1.83
CA SER A 80 3.30 -21.10 2.37
C SER A 80 2.29 -19.96 2.60
N ILE A 81 1.40 -19.71 1.64
CA ILE A 81 0.33 -18.71 1.74
C ILE A 81 -0.64 -19.10 2.84
N ILE A 82 -1.10 -20.34 2.88
CA ILE A 82 -2.06 -20.83 3.89
C ILE A 82 -1.49 -20.67 5.30
N ARG A 83 -0.24 -21.12 5.52
CA ARG A 83 0.45 -20.98 6.81
C ARG A 83 0.63 -19.50 7.19
N TRP A 84 0.97 -18.64 6.24
CA TRP A 84 1.14 -17.21 6.47
C TRP A 84 -0.14 -16.58 7.02
N HIS A 85 -1.27 -16.77 6.32
CA HIS A 85 -2.56 -16.24 6.75
C HIS A 85 -3.05 -16.85 8.06
N GLN A 86 -2.83 -18.16 8.28
CA GLN A 86 -3.17 -18.80 9.53
C GLN A 86 -2.40 -18.21 10.72
N THR A 87 -1.09 -18.05 10.57
CA THR A 87 -0.22 -17.58 11.65
C THR A 87 -0.37 -16.08 11.90
N ARG A 88 -0.42 -15.25 10.83
CA ARG A 88 -0.51 -13.81 10.96
C ARG A 88 -1.89 -13.31 11.36
N ASN A 89 -2.92 -13.85 10.75
CA ASN A 89 -4.28 -13.32 10.81
C ASN A 89 -5.29 -14.30 11.44
N GLY A 90 -4.86 -15.47 11.88
CA GLY A 90 -5.76 -16.48 12.46
C GLY A 90 -6.77 -17.05 11.47
N VAL A 91 -6.51 -16.96 10.17
CA VAL A 91 -7.42 -17.44 9.11
C VAL A 91 -7.49 -18.97 9.15
N THR A 92 -8.71 -19.50 9.18
CA THR A 92 -8.97 -20.94 9.14
C THR A 92 -9.78 -21.33 7.92
N GLY A 93 -9.62 -22.57 7.45
CA GLY A 93 -10.37 -23.09 6.31
C GLY A 93 -9.97 -22.51 4.95
N LEU A 94 -8.81 -21.87 4.85
CA LEU A 94 -8.23 -21.48 3.56
C LEU A 94 -7.64 -22.71 2.88
N THR A 95 -8.02 -22.94 1.63
CA THR A 95 -7.53 -24.03 0.80
C THR A 95 -6.91 -23.49 -0.48
N LYS A 96 -6.09 -24.31 -1.16
CA LYS A 96 -5.41 -23.89 -2.39
C LYS A 96 -6.36 -23.48 -3.51
N GLU A 97 -7.56 -24.04 -3.53
CA GLU A 97 -8.58 -23.71 -4.53
C GLU A 97 -9.05 -22.24 -4.41
N CYS A 98 -8.97 -21.66 -3.20
CA CYS A 98 -9.32 -20.27 -2.95
C CYS A 98 -8.25 -19.28 -3.42
N ILE A 99 -7.04 -19.77 -3.68
CA ILE A 99 -5.86 -18.94 -4.00
C ILE A 99 -5.62 -18.95 -5.51
N GLY A 100 -5.40 -17.77 -6.08
CA GLY A 100 -5.01 -17.62 -7.47
C GLY A 100 -3.98 -16.52 -7.64
N TYR A 101 -3.02 -16.72 -8.56
CA TYR A 101 -2.01 -15.71 -8.86
C TYR A 101 -2.62 -14.49 -9.53
N GLU A 102 -2.08 -13.33 -9.21
CA GLU A 102 -2.39 -12.07 -9.87
C GLU A 102 -1.09 -11.31 -10.24
N ASN A 103 -1.11 -10.67 -11.40
CA ASN A 103 0.04 -9.92 -11.92
C ASN A 103 0.12 -8.53 -11.26
N GLY A 104 0.54 -8.50 -10.01
CA GLY A 104 0.45 -7.36 -9.12
C GLY A 104 -0.98 -7.16 -8.58
N VAL A 105 -1.11 -6.47 -7.44
CA VAL A 105 -2.43 -6.21 -6.83
C VAL A 105 -3.31 -5.36 -7.74
N LEU A 106 -2.75 -4.37 -8.45
CA LEU A 106 -3.53 -3.60 -9.45
C LEU A 106 -4.02 -4.48 -10.61
N GLY A 107 -3.22 -5.46 -11.04
CA GLY A 107 -3.65 -6.48 -11.98
C GLY A 107 -4.84 -7.28 -11.44
N GLY A 108 -4.79 -7.68 -10.16
CA GLY A 108 -5.90 -8.35 -9.46
C GLY A 108 -7.16 -7.48 -9.35
N VAL A 109 -7.01 -6.18 -9.09
CA VAL A 109 -8.14 -5.23 -9.12
C VAL A 109 -8.81 -5.24 -10.49
N ILE A 110 -8.04 -5.16 -11.57
CA ILE A 110 -8.60 -5.17 -12.94
C ILE A 110 -9.18 -6.54 -13.30
N SER A 111 -8.55 -7.65 -12.89
CA SER A 111 -9.12 -8.99 -13.06
C SER A 111 -10.52 -9.09 -12.43
N ALA A 112 -10.70 -8.55 -11.23
CA ALA A 112 -11.97 -8.53 -10.54
C ALA A 112 -12.96 -7.55 -11.20
N LEU A 113 -12.57 -6.30 -11.47
CA LEU A 113 -13.43 -5.31 -12.12
C LEU A 113 -13.98 -5.81 -13.45
N THR A 114 -13.12 -6.30 -14.34
CA THR A 114 -13.55 -6.83 -15.65
C THR A 114 -14.43 -8.09 -15.56
N SER A 115 -14.43 -8.76 -14.40
CA SER A 115 -15.29 -9.92 -14.16
C SER A 115 -16.70 -9.54 -13.73
N PHE A 116 -16.88 -8.39 -13.07
CA PHE A 116 -18.14 -8.04 -12.39
C PHE A 116 -18.71 -6.68 -12.78
N ALA A 117 -17.97 -5.86 -13.52
CA ALA A 117 -18.43 -4.56 -14.02
C ALA A 117 -18.16 -4.44 -15.52
N ALA A 118 -18.91 -3.58 -16.19
CA ALA A 118 -18.74 -3.24 -17.60
C ALA A 118 -18.09 -1.85 -17.73
N PRO A 119 -17.32 -1.56 -18.81
CA PRO A 119 -16.83 -0.22 -19.08
C PRO A 119 -17.99 0.80 -19.05
N GLY A 120 -17.77 1.91 -18.33
CA GLY A 120 -18.80 2.92 -18.08
C GLY A 120 -19.53 2.78 -16.74
N ASP A 121 -19.46 1.62 -16.08
CA ASP A 121 -20.00 1.47 -14.73
C ASP A 121 -19.23 2.30 -13.71
N ALA A 122 -19.92 2.67 -12.64
CA ALA A 122 -19.36 3.39 -11.51
C ALA A 122 -18.79 2.42 -10.46
N VAL A 123 -17.64 2.79 -9.89
CA VAL A 123 -16.93 2.05 -8.83
C VAL A 123 -16.76 2.95 -7.63
N LEU A 124 -17.06 2.46 -6.43
CA LEU A 124 -16.85 3.22 -5.19
C LEU A 124 -15.40 3.14 -4.75
N LEU A 125 -14.82 4.29 -4.40
CA LEU A 125 -13.53 4.46 -3.74
C LEU A 125 -13.66 5.38 -2.53
N HIS A 126 -12.88 5.16 -1.48
CA HIS A 126 -12.71 6.14 -0.41
C HIS A 126 -11.60 7.15 -0.77
N SER A 127 -11.79 8.42 -0.44
CA SER A 127 -10.74 9.44 -0.61
C SER A 127 -10.36 10.06 0.74
N PRO A 128 -9.06 10.41 0.99
CA PRO A 128 -7.93 10.22 0.09
C PRO A 128 -7.77 8.77 -0.35
N THR A 129 -7.18 8.53 -1.55
CA THR A 129 -7.08 7.18 -2.12
C THR A 129 -5.72 6.95 -2.77
N TYR A 130 -5.38 5.68 -2.98
CA TYR A 130 -4.16 5.32 -3.69
C TYR A 130 -4.28 5.66 -5.18
N ILE A 131 -3.31 6.41 -5.69
CA ILE A 131 -3.23 6.85 -7.10
C ILE A 131 -3.35 5.68 -8.11
N GLY A 132 -2.83 4.51 -7.76
CA GLY A 132 -2.91 3.33 -8.62
C GLY A 132 -4.36 2.86 -8.84
N PHE A 133 -5.26 3.02 -7.87
CA PHE A 133 -6.68 2.71 -8.09
C PHE A 133 -7.31 3.68 -9.07
N THR A 134 -7.10 4.99 -8.88
CA THR A 134 -7.62 6.02 -9.79
C THR A 134 -7.20 5.74 -11.23
N ALA A 135 -5.90 5.61 -11.47
CA ALA A 135 -5.37 5.34 -12.80
C ALA A 135 -5.88 4.01 -13.39
N SER A 136 -5.91 2.94 -12.59
CA SER A 136 -6.34 1.63 -13.06
C SER A 136 -7.82 1.60 -13.42
N VAL A 137 -8.68 2.26 -12.63
CA VAL A 137 -10.13 2.30 -12.86
C VAL A 137 -10.43 3.15 -14.11
N GLU A 138 -9.89 4.37 -14.19
CA GLU A 138 -10.15 5.29 -15.29
C GLU A 138 -9.59 4.80 -16.63
N ASN A 139 -8.34 4.31 -16.64
CA ASN A 139 -7.69 3.80 -17.85
C ASN A 139 -8.39 2.54 -18.43
N ASN A 140 -9.17 1.84 -17.63
CA ASN A 140 -9.98 0.70 -18.08
C ASN A 140 -11.45 1.08 -18.37
N GLY A 141 -11.77 2.38 -18.39
CA GLY A 141 -13.05 2.90 -18.84
C GLY A 141 -14.16 2.87 -17.80
N TYR A 142 -13.84 2.71 -16.51
CA TYR A 142 -14.79 2.81 -15.41
C TYR A 142 -14.86 4.23 -14.86
N LYS A 143 -15.98 4.55 -14.19
CA LYS A 143 -16.16 5.83 -13.50
C LYS A 143 -15.88 5.68 -12.01
N ILE A 144 -15.24 6.66 -11.40
CA ILE A 144 -14.99 6.66 -9.96
C ILE A 144 -16.04 7.52 -9.27
N VAL A 145 -16.59 6.98 -8.19
CA VAL A 145 -17.40 7.72 -7.22
C VAL A 145 -16.68 7.68 -5.88
N HIS A 146 -16.27 8.84 -5.40
CA HIS A 146 -15.57 8.95 -4.12
C HIS A 146 -16.55 9.06 -2.95
N SER A 147 -16.34 8.23 -1.91
CA SER A 147 -16.88 8.45 -0.57
C SER A 147 -15.74 8.97 0.30
N PRO A 148 -15.72 10.29 0.61
CA PRO A 148 -14.63 10.86 1.40
C PRO A 148 -14.59 10.30 2.82
N LEU A 149 -13.39 9.99 3.28
CA LEU A 149 -13.15 9.74 4.69
C LEU A 149 -13.28 11.05 5.46
N VAL A 150 -13.77 10.97 6.68
CA VAL A 150 -13.90 12.09 7.61
C VAL A 150 -12.98 11.88 8.80
N LYS A 151 -12.48 12.96 9.42
CA LYS A 151 -11.76 12.85 10.70
C LYS A 151 -12.74 12.97 11.85
N ASP A 152 -12.64 12.05 12.82
CA ASP A 152 -13.38 12.16 14.08
C ASP A 152 -12.77 13.23 14.99
N GLU A 153 -13.34 13.42 16.19
CA GLU A 153 -12.89 14.41 17.18
C GLU A 153 -11.44 14.23 17.65
N ASN A 154 -10.89 13.01 17.46
CA ASN A 154 -9.52 12.67 17.79
C ASN A 154 -8.57 12.75 16.57
N GLY A 155 -9.07 13.23 15.42
CA GLY A 155 -8.31 13.32 14.18
C GLY A 155 -8.09 11.97 13.48
N VAL A 156 -8.82 10.93 13.87
CA VAL A 156 -8.74 9.60 13.25
C VAL A 156 -9.64 9.55 12.02
N TRP A 157 -9.11 9.06 10.91
CA TRP A 157 -9.88 8.88 9.68
C TRP A 157 -10.96 7.80 9.83
N ARG A 158 -12.19 8.12 9.44
CA ARG A 158 -13.36 7.25 9.52
C ARG A 158 -14.09 7.19 8.18
N MET A 159 -14.74 6.06 7.92
CA MET A 159 -15.69 5.94 6.81
C MET A 159 -17.00 6.66 7.16
N ASP A 160 -17.57 7.35 6.19
CA ASP A 160 -18.93 7.88 6.27
C ASP A 160 -19.90 6.86 5.65
N PHE A 161 -20.51 6.04 6.49
CA PHE A 161 -21.38 4.95 6.06
C PHE A 161 -22.68 5.43 5.41
N GLU A 162 -23.18 6.60 5.80
CA GLU A 162 -24.37 7.19 5.20
C GLU A 162 -24.05 7.71 3.80
N ASP A 163 -22.93 8.36 3.62
CA ASP A 163 -22.43 8.80 2.31
C ASP A 163 -22.14 7.63 1.38
N MET A 164 -21.54 6.55 1.89
CA MET A 164 -21.33 5.31 1.14
C MET A 164 -22.66 4.76 0.59
N ASP A 165 -23.65 4.58 1.46
CA ASP A 165 -24.96 4.03 1.10
C ASP A 165 -25.67 4.91 0.07
N ALA A 166 -25.69 6.22 0.31
CA ALA A 166 -26.31 7.19 -0.60
C ALA A 166 -25.66 7.18 -2.00
N LYS A 167 -24.32 7.17 -2.05
CA LYS A 167 -23.57 7.17 -3.32
C LYS A 167 -23.71 5.87 -4.10
N ILE A 168 -23.70 4.72 -3.42
CA ILE A 168 -23.93 3.43 -4.04
C ILE A 168 -25.30 3.40 -4.71
N LYS A 169 -26.34 3.82 -4.01
CA LYS A 169 -27.71 3.88 -4.54
C LYS A 169 -27.85 4.86 -5.70
N ALA A 170 -27.37 6.09 -5.52
CA ALA A 170 -27.50 7.15 -6.53
C ALA A 170 -26.79 6.86 -7.84
N ASN A 171 -25.70 6.08 -7.80
CA ASN A 171 -24.88 5.76 -8.96
C ASN A 171 -25.00 4.29 -9.42
N HIS A 172 -25.92 3.50 -8.82
CA HIS A 172 -26.12 2.08 -9.14
C HIS A 172 -24.82 1.28 -9.08
N ILE A 173 -24.03 1.46 -8.04
CA ILE A 173 -22.70 0.85 -7.90
C ILE A 173 -22.86 -0.61 -7.45
N HIS A 174 -22.22 -1.52 -8.16
CA HIS A 174 -22.21 -2.96 -7.86
C HIS A 174 -20.83 -3.47 -7.42
N VAL A 175 -19.78 -2.66 -7.53
CA VAL A 175 -18.43 -3.02 -7.15
C VAL A 175 -17.76 -1.85 -6.41
N ALA A 176 -17.15 -2.14 -5.28
CA ALA A 176 -16.32 -1.19 -4.52
C ALA A 176 -14.88 -1.70 -4.42
N ILE A 177 -13.91 -0.79 -4.45
CA ILE A 177 -12.53 -1.07 -4.10
C ILE A 177 -12.31 -0.56 -2.68
N PHE A 178 -11.86 -1.46 -1.81
CA PHE A 178 -11.65 -1.23 -0.39
C PHE A 178 -10.19 -1.47 -0.01
N CYS A 179 -9.51 -0.48 0.56
CA CYS A 179 -8.11 -0.56 0.96
C CYS A 179 -7.99 -0.80 2.46
N SER A 180 -7.39 -1.91 2.88
CA SER A 180 -7.30 -2.33 4.28
C SER A 180 -5.98 -3.07 4.60
N PRO A 181 -5.01 -2.47 5.28
CA PRO A 181 -4.91 -1.08 5.75
C PRO A 181 -4.95 -0.03 4.65
N HIS A 182 -5.41 1.18 5.01
CA HIS A 182 -5.70 2.22 4.03
C HIS A 182 -4.47 3.09 3.71
N ASN A 183 -4.12 3.17 2.43
CA ASN A 183 -3.11 4.07 1.89
C ASN A 183 -3.81 5.22 1.11
N PRO A 184 -3.53 6.51 1.39
CA PRO A 184 -2.35 7.03 2.10
C PRO A 184 -2.51 7.29 3.60
N CYS A 185 -3.70 7.14 4.16
CA CYS A 185 -4.01 7.61 5.53
C CYS A 185 -3.40 6.73 6.64
N GLY A 186 -2.89 5.54 6.34
CA GLY A 186 -2.32 4.62 7.31
C GLY A 186 -3.35 4.01 8.29
N ARG A 187 -4.63 4.06 7.94
CA ARG A 187 -5.71 3.58 8.82
C ARG A 187 -5.77 2.06 8.83
N VAL A 188 -5.83 1.45 10.01
CA VAL A 188 -6.16 0.03 10.23
C VAL A 188 -7.59 -0.04 10.76
N TRP A 189 -8.51 -0.54 9.93
CA TRP A 189 -9.93 -0.52 10.26
C TRP A 189 -10.25 -1.40 11.46
N GLU A 190 -11.03 -0.87 12.39
CA GLU A 190 -11.55 -1.61 13.54
C GLU A 190 -12.64 -2.59 13.11
N ARG A 191 -12.89 -3.63 13.89
CA ARG A 191 -13.90 -4.65 13.56
C ARG A 191 -15.28 -4.05 13.29
N TRP A 192 -15.73 -3.13 14.14
CA TRP A 192 -17.04 -2.51 13.96
C TRP A 192 -17.14 -1.66 12.68
N GLU A 193 -16.04 -1.05 12.24
CA GLU A 193 -16.00 -0.28 10.97
C GLU A 193 -16.13 -1.23 9.78
N LEU A 194 -15.39 -2.34 9.81
CA LEU A 194 -15.47 -3.38 8.78
C LEU A 194 -16.87 -4.00 8.72
N GLU A 195 -17.47 -4.33 9.86
CA GLU A 195 -18.81 -4.88 9.96
C GLU A 195 -19.85 -3.92 9.36
N LYS A 196 -19.79 -2.62 9.73
CA LYS A 196 -20.69 -1.60 9.16
C LYS A 196 -20.49 -1.39 7.67
N ALA A 197 -19.24 -1.32 7.19
CA ALA A 197 -18.97 -1.19 5.77
C ALA A 197 -19.54 -2.38 4.99
N MET A 198 -19.34 -3.60 5.50
CA MET A 198 -19.87 -4.82 4.86
C MET A 198 -21.40 -4.89 4.92
N GLU A 199 -22.06 -4.34 5.95
CA GLU A 199 -23.51 -4.18 5.99
C GLU A 199 -24.02 -3.25 4.88
N VAL A 200 -23.36 -2.11 4.65
CA VAL A 200 -23.68 -1.19 3.55
C VAL A 200 -23.53 -1.88 2.19
N TYR A 201 -22.43 -2.58 1.95
CA TYR A 201 -22.21 -3.32 0.72
C TYR A 201 -23.25 -4.43 0.52
N ARG A 202 -23.59 -5.16 1.57
CA ARG A 202 -24.63 -6.20 1.55
C ARG A 202 -26.01 -5.63 1.22
N ALA A 203 -26.39 -4.53 1.87
CA ALA A 203 -27.69 -3.89 1.67
C ALA A 203 -27.90 -3.40 0.23
N ASN A 204 -26.82 -3.16 -0.50
CA ASN A 204 -26.83 -2.65 -1.88
C ASN A 204 -26.39 -3.70 -2.92
N ASP A 205 -26.25 -4.95 -2.55
CA ASP A 205 -25.74 -6.05 -3.41
C ASP A 205 -24.42 -5.69 -4.12
N CYS A 206 -23.52 -5.03 -3.37
CA CYS A 206 -22.24 -4.54 -3.87
C CYS A 206 -21.13 -5.55 -3.56
N LEU A 207 -20.37 -5.98 -4.56
CA LEU A 207 -19.15 -6.79 -4.39
C LEU A 207 -18.00 -5.91 -3.92
N VAL A 208 -17.06 -6.51 -3.18
CA VAL A 208 -15.92 -5.81 -2.62
C VAL A 208 -14.61 -6.39 -3.16
N ILE A 209 -13.78 -5.53 -3.74
CA ILE A 209 -12.38 -5.83 -4.05
C ILE A 209 -11.56 -5.26 -2.91
N SER A 210 -11.08 -6.12 -2.01
CA SER A 210 -10.31 -5.70 -0.83
C SER A 210 -8.83 -5.79 -1.12
N ASP A 211 -8.17 -4.64 -1.26
CA ASP A 211 -6.71 -4.56 -1.34
C ASP A 211 -6.13 -4.61 0.08
N GLU A 212 -5.54 -5.76 0.42
CA GLU A 212 -4.94 -6.02 1.73
C GLU A 212 -3.40 -6.15 1.65
N ILE A 213 -2.78 -5.53 0.65
CA ILE A 213 -1.32 -5.59 0.41
C ILE A 213 -0.49 -5.08 1.61
N TRP A 214 -1.08 -4.26 2.48
CA TRP A 214 -0.44 -3.70 3.65
C TRP A 214 -0.70 -4.49 4.95
N SER A 215 -1.37 -5.63 4.87
CA SER A 215 -1.86 -6.40 6.03
C SER A 215 -0.79 -6.81 7.02
N ASP A 216 0.47 -6.89 6.63
CA ASP A 216 1.58 -7.25 7.50
C ASP A 216 2.25 -6.03 8.18
N ILE A 217 2.09 -4.82 7.61
CA ILE A 217 2.70 -3.59 8.13
C ILE A 217 1.71 -2.90 9.07
N ILE A 218 1.56 -3.47 10.27
CA ILE A 218 0.66 -2.99 11.32
C ILE A 218 1.50 -2.50 12.49
N LEU A 219 1.20 -1.32 12.98
CA LEU A 219 2.05 -0.55 13.88
C LEU A 219 1.42 -0.37 15.26
N ASN A 220 2.26 -0.08 16.25
CA ASN A 220 1.84 0.41 17.58
C ASN A 220 0.77 -0.46 18.27
N GLY A 221 0.81 -1.78 18.09
CA GLY A 221 -0.10 -2.72 18.75
C GLY A 221 -1.47 -2.89 18.11
N HIS A 222 -1.75 -2.19 17.00
CA HIS A 222 -2.95 -2.45 16.19
C HIS A 222 -2.92 -3.86 15.59
N LYS A 223 -4.08 -4.33 15.12
CA LYS A 223 -4.21 -5.66 14.51
C LYS A 223 -4.99 -5.57 13.21
N HIS A 224 -4.45 -6.16 12.17
CA HIS A 224 -5.19 -6.34 10.92
C HIS A 224 -6.30 -7.37 11.10
N ILE A 225 -7.45 -7.06 10.54
CA ILE A 225 -8.59 -7.97 10.46
C ILE A 225 -8.90 -8.16 8.98
N PRO A 226 -8.69 -9.36 8.41
CA PRO A 226 -9.06 -9.62 7.03
C PRO A 226 -10.54 -9.31 6.80
N THR A 227 -10.85 -8.54 5.76
CA THR A 227 -12.23 -8.13 5.44
C THR A 227 -13.17 -9.33 5.33
N GLN A 228 -12.67 -10.43 4.76
CA GLN A 228 -13.41 -11.69 4.60
C GLN A 228 -13.71 -12.42 5.94
N SER A 229 -13.11 -11.99 7.05
CA SER A 229 -13.27 -12.68 8.35
C SER A 229 -14.38 -12.12 9.23
N VAL A 230 -14.98 -10.97 8.85
CA VAL A 230 -15.94 -10.29 9.71
C VAL A 230 -17.34 -10.92 9.70
N SER A 231 -17.73 -11.55 8.59
CA SER A 231 -18.99 -12.28 8.50
C SER A 231 -18.96 -13.29 7.33
N GLU A 232 -19.93 -14.22 7.31
CA GLU A 232 -20.10 -15.17 6.20
C GLU A 232 -20.46 -14.44 4.90
N ASP A 233 -21.27 -13.38 4.98
CA ASP A 233 -21.60 -12.55 3.84
C ASP A 233 -20.35 -11.82 3.29
N ALA A 234 -19.53 -11.21 4.16
CA ALA A 234 -18.27 -10.60 3.77
C ALA A 234 -17.34 -11.61 3.08
N ARG A 235 -17.25 -12.82 3.61
CA ARG A 235 -16.47 -13.92 3.03
C ARG A 235 -16.97 -14.29 1.61
N SER A 236 -18.28 -14.25 1.41
CA SER A 236 -18.90 -14.63 0.15
C SER A 236 -18.82 -13.57 -0.96
N ARG A 237 -18.86 -12.26 -0.60
CA ARG A 237 -18.87 -11.15 -1.56
C ARG A 237 -17.54 -10.49 -1.84
N THR A 238 -16.44 -10.92 -1.19
CA THR A 238 -15.14 -10.23 -1.27
C THR A 238 -14.16 -11.01 -2.12
N VAL A 239 -13.49 -10.29 -3.04
CA VAL A 239 -12.24 -10.67 -3.68
C VAL A 239 -11.12 -9.97 -2.90
N ALA A 240 -10.36 -10.71 -2.10
CA ALA A 240 -9.25 -10.15 -1.34
C ALA A 240 -7.92 -10.32 -2.09
N LEU A 241 -7.09 -9.29 -2.10
CA LEU A 241 -5.82 -9.22 -2.81
C LEU A 241 -4.67 -9.02 -1.85
N TYR A 242 -3.64 -9.84 -1.99
CA TYR A 242 -2.45 -9.85 -1.14
C TYR A 242 -1.17 -9.95 -1.95
N ALA A 243 -0.07 -9.51 -1.39
CA ALA A 243 1.25 -9.70 -1.98
C ALA A 243 2.36 -9.57 -0.94
N PRO A 244 3.50 -10.25 -1.11
CA PRO A 244 4.69 -10.03 -0.29
C PRO A 244 5.43 -8.72 -0.65
N SER A 245 5.00 -8.02 -1.70
CA SER A 245 5.75 -6.91 -2.30
C SER A 245 5.95 -5.72 -1.36
N LYS A 246 4.96 -5.34 -0.55
CA LYS A 246 5.11 -4.26 0.43
C LYS A 246 5.79 -4.72 1.70
N THR A 247 5.49 -5.93 2.14
CA THR A 247 6.05 -6.52 3.35
C THR A 247 7.56 -6.77 3.21
N PHE A 248 8.02 -7.25 2.05
CA PHE A 248 9.40 -7.70 1.84
C PHE A 248 10.14 -6.94 0.73
N ASN A 249 9.60 -5.81 0.27
CA ASN A 249 10.22 -5.01 -0.80
C ASN A 249 10.41 -5.77 -2.11
N LEU A 250 9.39 -6.52 -2.55
CA LEU A 250 9.43 -7.39 -3.73
C LEU A 250 8.60 -6.88 -4.91
N ALA A 251 8.30 -5.58 -4.98
CA ALA A 251 7.47 -5.01 -6.05
C ALA A 251 8.03 -5.30 -7.45
N GLY A 252 9.35 -5.33 -7.62
CA GLY A 252 10.02 -5.64 -8.87
C GLY A 252 9.84 -7.08 -9.39
N LEU A 253 9.35 -7.99 -8.54
CA LEU A 253 9.05 -9.37 -8.92
C LEU A 253 7.59 -9.61 -9.33
N VAL A 254 6.73 -8.59 -9.17
CA VAL A 254 5.33 -8.59 -9.61
C VAL A 254 4.55 -9.83 -9.14
N GLY A 255 4.79 -10.29 -7.90
CA GLY A 255 4.10 -11.44 -7.30
C GLY A 255 2.95 -10.99 -6.42
N SER A 256 1.71 -11.38 -6.73
CA SER A 256 0.55 -11.21 -5.86
C SER A 256 -0.44 -12.35 -6.04
N TYR A 257 -1.44 -12.40 -5.18
CA TYR A 257 -2.47 -13.44 -5.25
C TYR A 257 -3.79 -12.92 -4.70
N HIS A 258 -4.87 -13.51 -5.21
CA HIS A 258 -6.20 -13.34 -4.62
C HIS A 258 -6.54 -14.50 -3.68
N ILE A 259 -7.42 -14.20 -2.71
CA ILE A 259 -8.16 -15.18 -1.92
C ILE A 259 -9.64 -14.96 -2.20
N ILE A 260 -10.32 -15.97 -2.76
CA ILE A 260 -11.73 -15.92 -3.08
C ILE A 260 -12.39 -17.21 -2.61
N TYR A 261 -13.24 -17.12 -1.57
CA TYR A 261 -13.93 -18.29 -1.03
C TYR A 261 -15.15 -18.70 -1.87
N ASN A 262 -15.89 -17.72 -2.41
CA ASN A 262 -17.06 -17.98 -3.23
C ASN A 262 -16.67 -18.60 -4.58
N PRO A 263 -17.07 -19.85 -4.88
CA PRO A 263 -16.70 -20.51 -6.13
C PRO A 263 -17.14 -19.76 -7.38
N TYR A 264 -18.33 -19.14 -7.37
CA TYR A 264 -18.85 -18.39 -8.51
C TYR A 264 -17.96 -17.18 -8.82
N LEU A 265 -17.57 -16.39 -7.81
CA LEU A 265 -16.68 -15.25 -8.00
C LEU A 265 -15.30 -15.71 -8.49
N ARG A 266 -14.79 -16.77 -7.89
CA ARG A 266 -13.48 -17.35 -8.23
C ARG A 266 -13.41 -17.82 -9.68
N ASP A 267 -14.44 -18.55 -10.14
CA ASP A 267 -14.48 -19.07 -11.50
C ASP A 267 -14.59 -17.95 -12.54
N ARG A 268 -15.36 -16.89 -12.24
CA ARG A 268 -15.44 -15.71 -13.09
C ARG A 268 -14.12 -14.95 -13.18
N VAL A 269 -13.44 -14.72 -12.06
CA VAL A 269 -12.12 -14.06 -12.06
C VAL A 269 -11.11 -14.90 -12.85
N ARG A 270 -11.04 -16.20 -12.61
CA ARG A 270 -10.15 -17.11 -13.37
C ARG A 270 -10.44 -17.11 -14.86
N ALA A 271 -11.69 -17.04 -15.25
CA ALA A 271 -12.05 -16.98 -16.67
C ALA A 271 -11.58 -15.70 -17.36
N LYS A 272 -11.43 -14.60 -16.64
CA LYS A 272 -10.98 -13.32 -17.17
C LYS A 272 -9.47 -13.11 -17.05
N SER A 273 -8.81 -13.66 -16.03
CA SER A 273 -7.39 -13.45 -15.75
C SER A 273 -6.50 -14.60 -16.25
N SER A 274 -6.73 -15.80 -15.78
CA SER A 274 -5.82 -16.94 -16.05
C SER A 274 -6.03 -17.56 -17.44
N LYS A 275 -7.28 -17.69 -17.90
CA LYS A 275 -7.56 -18.33 -19.21
C LYS A 275 -7.05 -17.54 -20.42
N PRO A 276 -7.02 -16.18 -20.42
CA PRO A 276 -6.42 -15.42 -21.51
C PRO A 276 -4.89 -15.35 -21.48
N HIS A 277 -4.23 -15.98 -20.53
CA HIS A 277 -2.75 -16.05 -20.38
C HIS A 277 -2.03 -14.72 -20.13
N TYR A 278 -2.70 -13.64 -19.77
CA TYR A 278 -2.02 -12.39 -19.39
C TYR A 278 -1.54 -12.37 -17.94
N ASN A 279 -2.00 -13.31 -17.14
CA ASN A 279 -1.80 -13.37 -15.68
C ASN A 279 -0.98 -14.61 -15.29
N ASP A 280 0.10 -14.88 -16.01
CA ASP A 280 0.97 -16.01 -15.75
C ASP A 280 2.11 -15.63 -14.80
N MET A 281 2.28 -16.42 -13.74
CA MET A 281 3.35 -16.23 -12.76
C MET A 281 4.71 -16.52 -13.37
N ASN A 282 5.74 -15.74 -13.02
CA ASN A 282 7.11 -16.15 -13.30
C ASN A 282 7.67 -17.01 -12.14
N VAL A 283 8.55 -17.94 -12.50
CA VAL A 283 9.06 -18.95 -11.55
C VAL A 283 9.87 -18.32 -10.40
N LEU A 284 10.57 -17.22 -10.61
CA LEU A 284 11.36 -16.58 -9.56
C LEU A 284 10.47 -15.88 -8.54
N SER A 285 9.32 -15.32 -8.96
CA SER A 285 8.32 -14.76 -8.04
C SER A 285 7.73 -15.83 -7.12
N MET A 286 7.49 -17.03 -7.63
CA MET A 286 7.04 -18.16 -6.81
C MET A 286 8.04 -18.51 -5.72
N HIS A 287 9.31 -18.65 -6.09
CA HIS A 287 10.38 -18.99 -5.12
C HIS A 287 10.65 -17.84 -4.14
N ALA A 288 10.54 -16.59 -4.59
CA ALA A 288 10.67 -15.44 -3.71
C ALA A 288 9.56 -15.41 -2.63
N LEU A 289 8.31 -15.70 -2.97
CA LEU A 289 7.21 -15.80 -2.01
C LEU A 289 7.45 -16.94 -1.02
N ILE A 290 7.85 -18.13 -1.49
CA ILE A 290 8.18 -19.26 -0.61
C ILE A 290 9.29 -18.85 0.36
N GLY A 291 10.35 -18.20 -0.14
CA GLY A 291 11.44 -17.69 0.70
C GLY A 291 11.00 -16.65 1.71
N ALA A 292 10.09 -15.75 1.33
CA ALA A 292 9.53 -14.70 2.19
C ALA A 292 8.69 -15.28 3.34
N TYR A 293 7.89 -16.29 3.06
CA TYR A 293 6.92 -16.85 4.02
C TYR A 293 7.48 -17.99 4.86
N LYS A 294 8.82 -18.13 4.94
CA LYS A 294 9.52 -19.00 5.88
C LYS A 294 9.47 -18.43 7.32
N PRO A 295 9.80 -19.23 8.34
CA PRO A 295 9.84 -18.75 9.75
C PRO A 295 10.67 -17.48 9.94
N GLU A 296 11.80 -17.35 9.24
CA GLU A 296 12.67 -16.17 9.28
C GLU A 296 11.96 -14.91 8.77
N GLY A 297 11.03 -15.07 7.83
CA GLY A 297 10.19 -13.97 7.34
C GLY A 297 9.26 -13.42 8.42
N TYR A 298 8.71 -14.28 9.29
CA TYR A 298 7.90 -13.81 10.43
C TYR A 298 8.74 -12.99 11.40
N GLU A 299 9.93 -13.45 11.76
CA GLU A 299 10.84 -12.74 12.66
C GLU A 299 11.24 -11.39 12.07
N TRP A 300 11.58 -11.36 10.78
CA TRP A 300 11.98 -10.15 10.06
C TRP A 300 10.86 -9.11 10.04
N VAL A 301 9.61 -9.54 9.83
CA VAL A 301 8.45 -8.64 9.82
C VAL A 301 8.20 -8.03 11.20
N GLU A 302 8.38 -8.78 12.28
CA GLU A 302 8.21 -8.21 13.63
C GLU A 302 9.27 -7.13 13.93
N GLU A 303 10.54 -7.34 13.56
CA GLU A 303 11.58 -6.31 13.70
C GLU A 303 11.34 -5.11 12.77
N LEU A 304 10.82 -5.34 11.54
CA LEU A 304 10.40 -4.27 10.64
C LEU A 304 9.29 -3.42 11.28
N ARG A 305 8.27 -4.05 11.84
CA ARG A 305 7.14 -3.36 12.49
C ARG A 305 7.61 -2.49 13.65
N GLU A 306 8.53 -2.97 14.47
CA GLU A 306 9.15 -2.19 15.55
C GLU A 306 9.91 -0.99 14.99
N THR A 307 10.72 -1.19 13.94
CA THR A 307 11.49 -0.14 13.27
C THR A 307 10.56 0.94 12.69
N ILE A 308 9.55 0.55 11.93
CA ILE A 308 8.60 1.50 11.32
C ILE A 308 7.77 2.21 12.41
N SER A 309 7.35 1.50 13.46
CA SER A 309 6.66 2.12 14.60
C SER A 309 7.52 3.21 15.25
N GLY A 310 8.81 2.95 15.43
CA GLY A 310 9.79 3.93 15.93
C GLY A 310 9.89 5.16 15.02
N ASN A 311 10.01 4.95 13.71
CA ASN A 311 10.09 6.03 12.72
C ASN A 311 8.81 6.87 12.69
N VAL A 312 7.63 6.22 12.72
CA VAL A 312 6.33 6.90 12.75
C VAL A 312 6.15 7.70 14.03
N ASN A 313 6.53 7.14 15.19
CA ASN A 313 6.44 7.86 16.46
C ASN A 313 7.34 9.11 16.44
N PHE A 314 8.61 8.95 16.03
CA PHE A 314 9.53 10.08 15.87
C PHE A 314 8.95 11.15 14.96
N ALA A 315 8.46 10.77 13.76
CA ALA A 315 7.94 11.72 12.78
C ALA A 315 6.70 12.48 13.30
N CYS A 316 5.75 11.78 13.94
CA CYS A 316 4.56 12.42 14.52
C CYS A 316 4.93 13.39 15.64
N ASP A 317 5.84 13.00 16.54
CA ASP A 317 6.27 13.84 17.64
C ASP A 317 7.02 15.07 17.12
N TYR A 318 7.88 14.90 16.11
CA TYR A 318 8.62 16.00 15.50
C TYR A 318 7.68 17.02 14.82
N ILE A 319 6.70 16.55 14.02
CA ILE A 319 5.70 17.42 13.39
C ILE A 319 4.95 18.23 14.46
N THR A 320 4.46 17.54 15.49
CA THR A 320 3.67 18.20 16.54
C THR A 320 4.47 19.26 17.30
N GLN A 321 5.78 19.03 17.49
CA GLN A 321 6.63 19.92 18.27
C GLN A 321 7.25 21.06 17.46
N HIS A 322 7.47 20.86 16.16
CA HIS A 322 8.29 21.75 15.33
C HIS A 322 7.57 22.35 14.12
N PHE A 323 6.51 21.71 13.58
CA PHE A 323 5.88 22.17 12.33
C PHE A 323 4.50 22.78 12.63
N GLU A 324 4.50 24.02 13.18
CA GLU A 324 3.24 24.73 13.47
C GLU A 324 2.37 24.88 12.21
N GLY A 325 1.11 24.47 12.28
CA GLY A 325 0.17 24.50 11.14
C GLY A 325 0.25 23.29 10.21
N VAL A 326 1.14 22.31 10.47
CA VAL A 326 1.13 21.01 9.82
C VAL A 326 0.53 19.98 10.77
N SER A 327 -0.40 19.17 10.26
CA SER A 327 -1.02 18.10 11.05
C SER A 327 -0.90 16.74 10.38
N VAL A 328 -0.97 15.69 11.18
CA VAL A 328 -0.94 14.31 10.72
C VAL A 328 -1.84 13.44 11.59
N SER A 329 -2.64 12.57 10.96
CA SER A 329 -3.24 11.45 11.67
C SER A 329 -2.18 10.37 11.80
N LYS A 330 -1.86 9.97 13.03
CA LYS A 330 -0.81 8.96 13.27
C LYS A 330 -1.13 7.66 12.56
N PRO A 331 -0.26 7.17 11.65
CA PRO A 331 -0.49 5.90 10.97
C PRO A 331 -0.55 4.73 11.95
N GLU A 332 -1.53 3.88 11.78
CA GLU A 332 -1.73 2.62 12.51
C GLU A 332 -1.19 1.42 11.72
N GLY A 333 -1.00 1.62 10.42
CA GLY A 333 -0.43 0.66 9.49
C GLY A 333 0.19 1.36 8.28
N THR A 334 0.80 0.60 7.42
CA THR A 334 1.67 1.05 6.32
C THR A 334 2.97 1.69 6.82
N TYR A 335 3.84 2.10 5.92
CA TYR A 335 4.98 2.98 6.24
C TYR A 335 4.84 4.35 5.54
N MET A 336 3.61 4.70 5.15
CA MET A 336 3.30 5.97 4.50
C MET A 336 2.77 6.96 5.53
N HIS A 337 3.24 8.19 5.44
CA HIS A 337 2.83 9.32 6.26
C HIS A 337 2.11 10.34 5.36
N PHE A 338 0.95 10.84 5.79
CA PHE A 338 0.13 11.76 5.01
C PHE A 338 -0.07 13.05 5.78
N LEU A 339 0.73 14.07 5.45
CA LEU A 339 0.78 15.35 6.14
C LEU A 339 -0.25 16.30 5.54
N ASP A 340 -1.07 16.91 6.39
CA ASP A 340 -1.95 18.01 6.02
C ASP A 340 -1.24 19.34 6.30
N CYS A 341 -0.95 20.08 5.24
CA CYS A 341 -0.24 21.36 5.29
C CYS A 341 -1.18 22.57 5.15
N THR A 342 -2.51 22.37 5.27
CA THR A 342 -3.51 23.39 4.96
C THR A 342 -3.32 24.68 5.77
N ASP A 343 -3.19 24.57 7.09
CA ASP A 343 -3.09 25.74 7.94
C ASP A 343 -1.71 26.41 7.82
N TRP A 344 -0.64 25.63 7.66
CA TRP A 344 0.68 26.18 7.39
C TRP A 344 0.70 26.97 6.07
N CYS A 345 0.16 26.41 5.01
CA CYS A 345 0.10 27.07 3.70
C CYS A 345 -0.69 28.38 3.75
N LYS A 346 -1.83 28.39 4.46
CA LYS A 346 -2.63 29.61 4.66
C LYS A 346 -1.87 30.68 5.44
N ALA A 347 -1.23 30.28 6.55
CA ALA A 347 -0.48 31.21 7.40
C ALA A 347 0.70 31.87 6.69
N HIS A 348 1.35 31.15 5.76
CA HIS A 348 2.55 31.63 5.06
C HIS A 348 2.27 32.12 3.63
N GLY A 349 1.01 32.07 3.15
CA GLY A 349 0.64 32.44 1.78
C GLY A 349 1.31 31.59 0.72
N LYS A 350 1.53 30.31 1.01
CA LYS A 350 2.20 29.34 0.14
C LYS A 350 1.21 28.31 -0.40
N THR A 351 1.55 27.76 -1.55
CA THR A 351 0.84 26.61 -2.14
C THR A 351 1.52 25.31 -1.75
N ILE A 352 0.79 24.19 -1.79
CA ILE A 352 1.35 22.88 -1.54
C ILE A 352 2.41 22.48 -2.58
N ALA A 353 2.28 22.94 -3.83
CA ALA A 353 3.29 22.73 -4.87
C ALA A 353 4.62 23.41 -4.54
N GLU A 354 4.57 24.61 -3.95
CA GLU A 354 5.79 25.29 -3.47
C GLU A 354 6.42 24.56 -2.29
N VAL A 355 5.61 24.04 -1.36
CA VAL A 355 6.10 23.21 -0.23
C VAL A 355 6.75 21.92 -0.73
N GLU A 356 6.12 21.24 -1.68
CA GLU A 356 6.67 20.04 -2.31
C GLU A 356 8.03 20.32 -2.91
N LYS A 357 8.14 21.37 -3.71
CA LYS A 357 9.39 21.79 -4.37
C LYS A 357 10.47 22.20 -3.37
N ALA A 358 10.09 22.89 -2.29
CA ALA A 358 11.04 23.26 -1.23
C ALA A 358 11.65 22.02 -0.57
N GLY A 359 10.88 20.97 -0.34
CA GLY A 359 11.39 19.68 0.14
C GLY A 359 12.36 19.03 -0.86
N TRP A 360 12.01 19.02 -2.15
CA TRP A 360 12.91 18.49 -3.18
C TRP A 360 14.24 19.25 -3.25
N ASN A 361 14.20 20.58 -3.15
CA ASN A 361 15.40 21.42 -3.16
C ASN A 361 16.43 21.00 -2.09
N VAL A 362 15.98 20.54 -0.94
CA VAL A 362 16.82 20.06 0.17
C VAL A 362 17.02 18.55 0.20
N GLY A 363 16.67 17.88 -0.90
CA GLY A 363 16.89 16.45 -1.09
C GLY A 363 15.84 15.55 -0.47
N VAL A 364 14.80 16.07 0.19
CA VAL A 364 13.68 15.26 0.69
C VAL A 364 12.73 14.96 -0.45
N ALA A 365 12.91 13.80 -1.07
CA ALA A 365 12.11 13.35 -2.21
C ALA A 365 10.77 12.79 -1.71
N TRP A 366 9.81 13.65 -1.44
CA TRP A 366 8.45 13.33 -1.04
C TRP A 366 7.45 13.56 -2.19
N GLN A 367 6.17 13.33 -1.97
CA GLN A 367 5.17 13.27 -3.04
C GLN A 367 3.95 14.13 -2.77
N ASP A 368 3.47 14.79 -3.84
CA ASP A 368 2.24 15.59 -3.85
C ASP A 368 1.01 14.77 -3.42
N GLY A 369 0.36 15.21 -2.37
CA GLY A 369 -0.85 14.57 -1.83
C GLY A 369 -2.10 14.81 -2.67
N ARG A 370 -2.10 15.81 -3.57
CA ARG A 370 -3.23 16.08 -4.47
C ARG A 370 -3.52 14.93 -5.40
N MET A 371 -2.49 14.17 -5.80
CA MET A 371 -2.62 12.94 -6.59
C MET A 371 -3.38 11.84 -5.84
N PHE A 372 -3.44 11.93 -4.51
CA PHE A 372 -4.17 11.01 -3.61
C PHE A 372 -5.51 11.61 -3.15
N HIS A 373 -5.98 12.68 -3.78
CA HIS A 373 -7.17 13.46 -3.39
C HIS A 373 -7.05 14.13 -2.01
N GLY A 374 -5.83 14.50 -1.60
CA GLY A 374 -5.56 15.35 -0.45
C GLY A 374 -5.21 16.76 -0.94
N PRO A 375 -6.12 17.75 -0.89
CA PRO A 375 -5.98 19.01 -1.63
C PRO A 375 -4.79 19.87 -1.20
N CYS A 376 -4.34 19.72 0.04
CA CYS A 376 -3.17 20.43 0.58
C CYS A 376 -2.34 19.49 1.46
N ALA A 377 -1.95 18.33 0.89
CA ALA A 377 -1.25 17.29 1.62
C ALA A 377 0.06 16.89 0.92
N ILE A 378 0.96 16.32 1.70
CA ILE A 378 2.18 15.63 1.24
C ILE A 378 2.15 14.19 1.73
N ARG A 379 2.50 13.25 0.84
CA ARG A 379 2.74 11.86 1.24
C ARG A 379 4.23 11.58 1.30
N MET A 380 4.70 10.96 2.38
CA MET A 380 6.09 10.54 2.52
C MET A 380 6.22 9.12 3.04
N ASN A 381 7.29 8.45 2.64
CA ASN A 381 7.66 7.10 3.03
C ASN A 381 8.63 7.16 4.23
N LEU A 382 8.34 6.39 5.28
CA LEU A 382 9.18 6.30 6.49
C LEU A 382 9.96 4.97 6.59
N ALA A 383 9.98 4.15 5.55
CA ALA A 383 10.72 2.87 5.53
C ALA A 383 12.20 3.09 5.18
N LEU A 384 12.89 3.87 6.02
CA LEU A 384 14.33 4.17 5.95
C LEU A 384 14.97 3.96 7.32
N PRO A 385 16.31 3.83 7.41
CA PRO A 385 17.01 3.94 8.69
C PRO A 385 16.62 5.22 9.44
N LEU A 386 16.39 5.12 10.75
CA LEU A 386 15.93 6.25 11.57
C LEU A 386 16.80 7.50 11.40
N THR A 387 18.12 7.32 11.26
CA THR A 387 19.06 8.42 11.02
C THR A 387 18.75 9.22 9.77
N ARG A 388 18.26 8.55 8.70
CA ARG A 388 17.86 9.24 7.46
C ARG A 388 16.49 9.91 7.61
N VAL A 389 15.57 9.33 8.39
CA VAL A 389 14.31 9.98 8.74
C VAL A 389 14.60 11.25 9.56
N GLN A 390 15.46 11.17 10.57
CA GLN A 390 15.87 12.33 11.38
C GLN A 390 16.47 13.43 10.52
N GLU A 391 17.41 13.10 9.66
CA GLU A 391 18.03 14.05 8.74
C GLU A 391 17.01 14.72 7.81
N ALA A 392 16.04 13.97 7.28
CA ALA A 392 14.99 14.54 6.46
C ALA A 392 14.16 15.57 7.21
N PHE A 393 13.77 15.26 8.45
CA PHE A 393 12.98 16.16 9.29
C PHE A 393 13.77 17.40 9.72
N GLU A 394 15.07 17.27 10.03
CA GLU A 394 15.95 18.41 10.29
C GLU A 394 16.09 19.34 9.07
N ARG A 395 16.20 18.76 7.86
CA ARG A 395 16.24 19.56 6.61
C ARG A 395 14.90 20.27 6.37
N LEU A 396 13.77 19.58 6.58
CA LEU A 396 12.44 20.17 6.45
C LEU A 396 12.20 21.28 7.48
N ASP A 397 12.62 21.08 8.71
CA ASP A 397 12.54 22.09 9.77
C ASP A 397 13.33 23.36 9.37
N LYS A 398 14.59 23.17 9.08
CA LYS A 398 15.53 24.27 8.84
C LYS A 398 15.24 25.06 7.55
N TYR A 399 14.73 24.40 6.50
CA TYR A 399 14.70 24.99 5.17
C TYR A 399 13.31 25.05 4.54
N VAL A 400 12.29 24.43 5.15
CA VAL A 400 10.94 24.41 4.59
C VAL A 400 9.92 25.03 5.52
N PHE A 401 9.78 24.50 6.74
CA PHE A 401 8.69 24.90 7.63
C PHE A 401 9.04 26.08 8.55
N ASN A 402 10.26 26.18 9.05
CA ASN A 402 10.66 27.21 10.02
C ASN A 402 11.81 28.11 9.56
N GLY A 403 12.37 27.89 8.38
CA GLY A 403 13.52 28.65 7.87
C GLY A 403 13.28 29.32 6.52
N GLU A 404 14.35 29.90 5.99
CA GLU A 404 14.31 30.47 4.65
C GLU A 404 14.53 29.39 3.59
N TRP A 405 13.69 29.40 2.57
CA TRP A 405 13.76 28.46 1.46
C TRP A 405 15.03 28.65 0.64
N VAL A 406 15.74 27.57 0.36
CA VAL A 406 16.94 27.54 -0.49
C VAL A 406 16.60 27.41 -1.97
#